data_87fd8d849a6c5e675bf1f21362f41554
#
_entry.id   87fd8d849a6c5e675bf1f21362f41554
#
_cell.length_a   1.000
_cell.length_b   1.000
_cell.length_c   1.000
_cell.angle_alpha   90.00
_cell.angle_beta   90.00
_cell.angle_gamma   90.00
#
_symmetry.space_group_name_H-M   'P 1'
#
loop_
_entity.id
_entity.type
_entity.pdbx_description
1 polymer ?
#
loop_
_entity_poly.entity_id
_entity_poly.type
_entity_poly.pdbx_seq_one_letter_code
_entity_poly.pdbx_strand_id
1 'polypeptide(L)'
;IHRIADYPVTAIRLEGSGCDHQILRRPLAEVSVRCGVDISVQDVALEARGQYLVVMDVDSTLIQDEVVDILGDLAGVGSAVSEITAAAMGGKLDFTQALRARVSLLAGAPAGLIEQARELITLTPGARTLCRTLNRLGYQIVLVSGGFTNVIEPIARELGVSAVRANTLEVI
;
A
#
# COMPACT_ATOMS: atom_id res chain seq x y z
N ILE A 1 -14.55 -7.93 -25.24
CA ILE A 1 -14.75 -8.26 -23.83
C ILE A 1 -13.51 -8.93 -23.31
N HIS A 2 -12.89 -8.37 -22.30
CA HIS A 2 -11.67 -8.90 -21.70
C HIS A 2 -11.89 -9.14 -20.22
N ARG A 3 -11.50 -10.32 -19.71
CA ARG A 3 -11.48 -10.61 -18.29
C ARG A 3 -10.17 -10.13 -17.71
N ILE A 4 -10.23 -9.23 -16.72
CA ILE A 4 -9.05 -8.61 -16.09
C ILE A 4 -8.65 -9.39 -14.82
N ALA A 5 -9.61 -9.85 -14.04
CA ALA A 5 -9.39 -10.61 -12.81
C ALA A 5 -10.44 -11.71 -12.62
N ASP A 6 -10.07 -12.80 -11.94
CA ASP A 6 -10.91 -13.97 -11.71
C ASP A 6 -11.23 -14.24 -10.24
N TYR A 7 -10.35 -13.88 -9.33
CA TYR A 7 -10.47 -14.19 -7.91
C TYR A 7 -9.63 -13.22 -7.06
N PRO A 8 -10.07 -12.82 -5.88
CA PRO A 8 -11.36 -13.06 -5.24
C PRO A 8 -12.51 -12.27 -5.87
N VAL A 9 -12.22 -11.31 -6.74
CA VAL A 9 -13.21 -10.49 -7.44
C VAL A 9 -13.06 -10.72 -8.94
N THR A 10 -14.18 -10.97 -9.62
CA THR A 10 -14.21 -11.02 -11.08
C THR A 10 -14.29 -9.60 -11.64
N ALA A 11 -13.37 -9.22 -12.51
CA ALA A 11 -13.41 -7.96 -13.23
C ALA A 11 -13.41 -8.20 -14.74
N ILE A 12 -14.32 -7.53 -15.43
CA ILE A 12 -14.52 -7.64 -16.89
C ILE A 12 -14.45 -6.24 -17.49
N ARG A 13 -13.70 -6.10 -18.58
CA ARG A 13 -13.67 -4.92 -19.40
C ARG A 13 -14.58 -5.11 -20.62
N LEU A 14 -15.42 -4.11 -20.87
CA LEU A 14 -16.20 -3.98 -22.10
C LEU A 14 -15.71 -2.73 -22.82
N GLU A 15 -15.37 -2.88 -24.09
CA GLU A 15 -15.02 -1.75 -24.97
C GLU A 15 -16.17 -1.51 -25.93
N GLY A 16 -16.55 -0.27 -26.11
CA GLY A 16 -17.61 0.17 -27.00
C GLY A 16 -17.28 1.50 -27.66
N SER A 17 -17.97 1.84 -28.73
CA SER A 17 -17.82 3.09 -29.44
C SER A 17 -19.19 3.69 -29.77
N GLY A 18 -19.22 4.99 -30.11
CA GLY A 18 -20.43 5.65 -30.58
C GLY A 18 -21.27 6.36 -29.53
N CYS A 19 -20.78 6.44 -28.28
CA CYS A 19 -21.46 7.18 -27.22
C CYS A 19 -20.45 7.93 -26.34
N ASP A 20 -20.82 9.14 -25.91
CA ASP A 20 -20.05 9.91 -24.95
C ASP A 20 -20.10 9.19 -23.59
N HIS A 21 -18.93 8.96 -23.00
CA HIS A 21 -18.80 8.30 -21.68
C HIS A 21 -19.54 9.06 -20.55
N GLN A 22 -19.71 10.37 -20.67
CA GLN A 22 -20.46 11.19 -19.70
C GLN A 22 -21.95 10.79 -19.68
N ILE A 23 -22.52 10.49 -20.84
CA ILE A 23 -23.93 10.07 -20.97
C ILE A 23 -24.15 8.70 -20.34
N LEU A 24 -23.15 7.83 -20.40
CA LEU A 24 -23.23 6.46 -19.88
C LEU A 24 -23.14 6.37 -18.35
N ARG A 25 -22.51 7.34 -17.70
CA ARG A 25 -22.24 7.28 -16.24
C ARG A 25 -23.50 7.07 -15.41
N ARG A 26 -24.55 7.86 -15.65
CA ARG A 26 -25.77 7.80 -14.87
C ARG A 26 -26.57 6.50 -15.07
N PRO A 27 -26.88 6.04 -16.29
CA PRO A 27 -27.56 4.77 -16.51
C PRO A 27 -26.79 3.58 -15.96
N LEU A 28 -25.45 3.57 -16.09
CA LEU A 28 -24.63 2.48 -15.57
C LEU A 28 -24.50 2.48 -14.05
N ALA A 29 -24.57 3.64 -13.40
CA ALA A 29 -24.68 3.70 -11.93
C ALA A 29 -25.98 3.05 -11.43
N GLU A 30 -27.09 3.25 -12.12
CA GLU A 30 -28.39 2.59 -11.80
C GLU A 30 -28.29 1.07 -11.99
N VAL A 31 -27.62 0.61 -13.04
CA VAL A 31 -27.35 -0.82 -13.28
C VAL A 31 -26.44 -1.41 -12.21
N SER A 32 -25.39 -0.67 -11.83
CA SER A 32 -24.45 -1.05 -10.76
C SER A 32 -25.20 -1.38 -9.46
N VAL A 33 -26.04 -0.46 -8.99
CA VAL A 33 -26.86 -0.66 -7.78
C VAL A 33 -27.80 -1.84 -7.93
N ARG A 34 -28.51 -1.96 -9.07
CA ARG A 34 -29.49 -3.02 -9.30
C ARG A 34 -28.86 -4.42 -9.36
N CYS A 35 -27.66 -4.52 -9.93
CA CYS A 35 -26.98 -5.80 -10.13
C CYS A 35 -25.99 -6.15 -9.00
N GLY A 36 -25.74 -5.24 -8.07
CA GLY A 36 -24.75 -5.43 -6.99
C GLY A 36 -23.31 -5.58 -7.53
N VAL A 37 -22.97 -4.83 -8.59
CA VAL A 37 -21.65 -4.85 -9.21
C VAL A 37 -21.09 -3.42 -9.33
N ASP A 38 -19.80 -3.24 -9.15
CA ASP A 38 -19.15 -1.97 -9.40
C ASP A 38 -18.94 -1.76 -10.90
N ILE A 39 -19.36 -0.60 -11.41
CA ILE A 39 -19.18 -0.22 -12.82
C ILE A 39 -18.43 1.09 -12.89
N SER A 40 -17.26 1.08 -13.55
CA SER A 40 -16.49 2.28 -13.90
C SER A 40 -16.54 2.53 -15.40
N VAL A 41 -16.76 3.78 -15.79
CA VAL A 41 -16.77 4.21 -17.21
C VAL A 41 -15.65 5.20 -17.40
N GLN A 42 -14.76 4.92 -18.34
CA GLN A 42 -13.63 5.76 -18.66
C GLN A 42 -13.38 5.82 -20.18
N ASP A 43 -12.71 6.86 -20.61
CA ASP A 43 -12.32 7.01 -22.01
C ASP A 43 -11.18 6.05 -22.36
N VAL A 44 -11.27 5.38 -23.51
CA VAL A 44 -10.22 4.50 -24.04
C VAL A 44 -8.91 5.26 -24.29
N ALA A 45 -8.97 6.57 -24.57
CA ALA A 45 -7.79 7.41 -24.74
C ALA A 45 -6.92 7.51 -23.45
N LEU A 46 -7.49 7.29 -22.27
CA LEU A 46 -6.74 7.19 -21.02
C LEU A 46 -5.89 5.92 -20.91
N GLU A 47 -6.10 4.96 -21.80
CA GLU A 47 -5.31 3.73 -21.93
C GLU A 47 -4.15 3.88 -22.93
N ALA A 48 -3.64 5.07 -23.12
CA ALA A 48 -2.45 5.25 -23.96
C ALA A 48 -1.43 4.16 -23.61
N ARG A 49 -0.98 3.40 -24.61
CA ARG A 49 -0.04 2.27 -24.53
C ARG A 49 1.30 2.70 -23.93
N GLY A 50 1.32 2.98 -22.64
CA GLY A 50 2.49 3.37 -21.86
C GLY A 50 2.74 2.36 -20.75
N GLN A 51 3.98 2.25 -20.33
CA GLN A 51 4.29 1.60 -19.07
C GLN A 51 3.83 2.55 -17.95
N TYR A 52 2.90 2.11 -17.12
CA TYR A 52 2.45 2.90 -15.98
C TYR A 52 3.24 2.52 -14.75
N LEU A 53 3.63 3.54 -13.99
CA LEU A 53 4.23 3.42 -12.68
C LEU A 53 3.17 3.76 -11.62
N VAL A 54 2.93 2.83 -10.72
CA VAL A 54 2.10 3.05 -9.52
C VAL A 54 3.02 3.16 -8.33
N VAL A 55 3.03 4.31 -7.69
CA VAL A 55 3.78 4.54 -6.46
C VAL A 55 2.81 4.51 -5.30
N MET A 56 3.08 3.69 -4.28
CA MET A 56 2.24 3.54 -3.09
C MET A 56 3.07 3.72 -1.83
N ASP A 57 2.46 4.31 -0.84
CA ASP A 57 2.93 4.28 0.54
C ASP A 57 2.66 2.91 1.17
N VAL A 58 3.28 2.63 2.31
CA VAL A 58 3.17 1.34 3.00
C VAL A 58 2.38 1.45 4.28
N ASP A 59 2.90 2.19 5.27
CA ASP A 59 2.32 2.31 6.60
C ASP A 59 0.92 2.95 6.52
N SER A 60 -0.07 2.38 7.19
CA SER A 60 -1.49 2.80 7.14
C SER A 60 -2.08 2.92 5.71
N THR A 61 -1.42 2.36 4.70
CA THR A 61 -1.83 2.39 3.29
C THR A 61 -1.85 0.98 2.68
N LEU A 62 -0.71 0.40 2.34
CA LEU A 62 -0.60 -0.99 1.85
C LEU A 62 -0.84 -2.00 2.98
N ILE A 63 -0.42 -1.64 4.18
CA ILE A 63 -0.67 -2.34 5.44
C ILE A 63 -1.55 -1.47 6.35
N GLN A 64 -2.25 -2.09 7.31
CA GLN A 64 -3.09 -1.39 8.26
C GLN A 64 -2.29 -0.79 9.42
N ASP A 65 -1.09 -1.26 9.60
CA ASP A 65 -0.22 -1.01 10.74
C ASP A 65 0.83 0.06 10.44
N GLU A 66 1.49 0.55 11.49
CA GLU A 66 2.70 1.37 11.44
C GLU A 66 3.88 0.50 11.88
N VAL A 67 4.84 0.24 11.01
CA VAL A 67 5.98 -0.69 11.28
C VAL A 67 6.76 -0.27 12.52
N VAL A 68 6.98 1.03 12.72
CA VAL A 68 7.74 1.54 13.88
C VAL A 68 7.00 1.33 15.19
N ASP A 69 5.66 1.37 15.18
CA ASP A 69 4.85 1.14 16.38
C ASP A 69 4.88 -0.34 16.76
N ILE A 70 4.74 -1.26 15.80
CA ILE A 70 4.90 -2.72 16.06
C ILE A 70 6.28 -3.01 16.67
N LEU A 71 7.35 -2.46 16.10
CA LEU A 71 8.70 -2.65 16.63
C LEU A 71 8.86 -2.07 18.03
N GLY A 72 8.26 -0.91 18.30
CA GLY A 72 8.23 -0.28 19.60
C GLY A 72 7.52 -1.13 20.67
N ASP A 73 6.38 -1.69 20.32
CA ASP A 73 5.61 -2.58 21.21
C ASP A 73 6.39 -3.86 21.52
N LEU A 74 6.96 -4.50 20.51
CA LEU A 74 7.79 -5.70 20.66
C LEU A 74 9.05 -5.45 21.49
N ALA A 75 9.63 -4.25 21.38
CA ALA A 75 10.78 -3.84 22.18
C ALA A 75 10.41 -3.36 23.59
N GLY A 76 9.11 -3.27 23.94
CA GLY A 76 8.64 -2.78 25.23
C GLY A 76 8.75 -1.26 25.41
N VAL A 77 8.89 -0.51 24.32
CA VAL A 77 9.03 0.97 24.32
C VAL A 77 7.89 1.69 23.59
N GLY A 78 6.78 0.99 23.33
CA GLY A 78 5.65 1.48 22.53
C GLY A 78 5.08 2.82 23.01
N SER A 79 4.93 3.02 24.36
CA SER A 79 4.45 4.28 24.90
C SER A 79 5.38 5.46 24.57
N ALA A 80 6.70 5.27 24.64
CA ALA A 80 7.66 6.30 24.31
C ALA A 80 7.67 6.61 22.79
N VAL A 81 7.48 5.59 21.93
CA VAL A 81 7.32 5.75 20.49
C VAL A 81 6.06 6.59 20.18
N SER A 82 4.94 6.29 20.82
CA SER A 82 3.68 7.02 20.66
C SER A 82 3.78 8.48 21.09
N GLU A 83 4.50 8.79 22.18
CA GLU A 83 4.74 10.17 22.62
C GLU A 83 5.53 10.97 21.58
N ILE A 84 6.57 10.37 20.96
CA ILE A 84 7.35 11.02 19.90
C ILE A 84 6.47 11.25 18.67
N THR A 85 5.65 10.26 18.29
CA THR A 85 4.70 10.38 17.18
C THR A 85 3.71 11.53 17.41
N ALA A 86 3.14 11.62 18.61
CA ALA A 86 2.24 12.72 18.97
C ALA A 86 2.95 14.09 18.93
N ALA A 87 4.20 14.19 19.37
CA ALA A 87 4.99 15.40 19.31
C ALA A 87 5.27 15.84 17.85
N ALA A 88 5.56 14.88 16.96
CA ALA A 88 5.76 15.14 15.54
C ALA A 88 4.46 15.62 14.87
N MET A 89 3.34 14.95 15.12
CA MET A 89 2.02 15.36 14.61
C MET A 89 1.61 16.75 15.12
N GLY A 90 2.02 17.11 16.34
CA GLY A 90 1.85 18.45 16.90
C GLY A 90 2.83 19.50 16.37
N GLY A 91 3.68 19.18 15.39
CA GLY A 91 4.65 20.08 14.77
C GLY A 91 5.85 20.44 15.65
N LYS A 92 6.09 19.73 16.76
CA LYS A 92 7.24 19.95 17.64
C LYS A 92 8.53 19.31 17.14
N LEU A 93 8.42 18.31 16.30
CA LEU A 93 9.54 17.59 15.67
C LEU A 93 9.30 17.52 14.17
N ASP A 94 10.37 17.63 13.39
CA ASP A 94 10.33 17.29 11.97
C ASP A 94 10.39 15.77 11.77
N PHE A 95 10.14 15.31 10.52
CA PHE A 95 10.14 13.89 10.19
C PHE A 95 11.43 13.19 10.57
N THR A 96 12.58 13.79 10.25
CA THR A 96 13.90 13.21 10.48
C THR A 96 14.20 13.10 11.98
N GLN A 97 13.87 14.14 12.75
CA GLN A 97 14.03 14.16 14.20
C GLN A 97 13.16 13.07 14.86
N ALA A 98 11.89 12.98 14.47
CA ALA A 98 10.97 11.99 14.98
C ALA A 98 11.42 10.56 14.64
N LEU A 99 11.82 10.31 13.39
CA LEU A 99 12.32 9.00 12.97
C LEU A 99 13.54 8.58 13.77
N ARG A 100 14.54 9.45 13.88
CA ARG A 100 15.77 9.18 14.64
C ARG A 100 15.48 8.93 16.12
N ALA A 101 14.60 9.72 16.72
CA ALA A 101 14.23 9.56 18.12
C ALA A 101 13.55 8.21 18.37
N ARG A 102 12.60 7.81 17.51
CA ARG A 102 11.92 6.51 17.60
C ARG A 102 12.89 5.34 17.40
N VAL A 103 13.76 5.40 16.39
CA VAL A 103 14.77 4.35 16.13
C VAL A 103 15.75 4.23 17.29
N SER A 104 16.17 5.34 17.92
CA SER A 104 17.06 5.32 19.07
C SER A 104 16.50 4.53 20.27
N LEU A 105 15.17 4.49 20.40
CA LEU A 105 14.52 3.67 21.45
C LEU A 105 14.63 2.17 21.19
N LEU A 106 14.87 1.75 19.95
CA LEU A 106 15.05 0.35 19.57
C LEU A 106 16.51 -0.12 19.73
N ALA A 107 17.42 0.76 20.11
CA ALA A 107 18.84 0.41 20.25
C ALA A 107 19.04 -0.70 21.27
N GLY A 108 19.78 -1.75 20.90
CA GLY A 108 20.03 -2.92 21.76
C GLY A 108 18.89 -3.94 21.77
N ALA A 109 17.80 -3.70 21.06
CA ALA A 109 16.73 -4.68 20.92
C ALA A 109 17.20 -5.90 20.09
N PRO A 110 16.71 -7.11 20.38
CA PRO A 110 17.08 -8.30 19.62
C PRO A 110 16.71 -8.18 18.14
N ALA A 111 17.62 -8.52 17.22
CA ALA A 111 17.36 -8.50 15.78
C ALA A 111 16.13 -9.35 15.35
N GLY A 112 15.82 -10.40 16.10
CA GLY A 112 14.65 -11.25 15.88
C GLY A 112 13.29 -10.52 15.96
N LEU A 113 13.24 -9.29 16.50
CA LEU A 113 12.02 -8.49 16.52
C LEU A 113 11.59 -8.06 15.10
N ILE A 114 12.51 -7.95 14.17
CA ILE A 114 12.20 -7.65 12.76
C ILE A 114 11.32 -8.74 12.15
N GLU A 115 11.66 -10.01 12.42
CA GLU A 115 10.88 -11.15 11.94
C GLU A 115 9.50 -11.21 12.62
N GLN A 116 9.47 -11.02 13.92
CA GLN A 116 8.22 -10.98 14.69
C GLN A 116 7.30 -9.84 14.20
N ALA A 117 7.87 -8.66 13.93
CA ALA A 117 7.09 -7.54 13.37
C ALA A 117 6.46 -7.92 12.03
N ARG A 118 7.19 -8.61 11.16
CA ARG A 118 6.65 -9.07 9.86
C ARG A 118 5.47 -10.02 10.00
N GLU A 119 5.47 -10.89 11.00
CA GLU A 119 4.38 -11.83 11.27
C GLU A 119 3.10 -11.12 11.77
N LEU A 120 3.24 -9.96 12.41
CA LEU A 120 2.13 -9.17 12.94
C LEU A 120 1.48 -8.25 11.91
N ILE A 121 2.17 -7.97 10.80
CA ILE A 121 1.66 -7.05 9.77
C ILE A 121 0.41 -7.57 9.09
N THR A 122 -0.60 -6.72 9.02
CA THR A 122 -1.86 -6.99 8.36
C THR A 122 -1.99 -6.17 7.07
N LEU A 123 -2.10 -6.85 5.92
CA LEU A 123 -2.36 -6.16 4.66
C LEU A 123 -3.73 -5.47 4.69
N THR A 124 -3.79 -4.27 4.13
CA THR A 124 -5.06 -3.59 3.89
C THR A 124 -5.98 -4.45 3.02
N PRO A 125 -7.27 -4.57 3.35
CA PRO A 125 -8.21 -5.35 2.55
C PRO A 125 -8.19 -4.93 1.08
N GLY A 126 -7.96 -5.90 0.20
CA GLY A 126 -7.83 -5.67 -1.25
C GLY A 126 -6.40 -5.37 -1.74
N ALA A 127 -5.44 -5.06 -0.90
CA ALA A 127 -4.06 -4.72 -1.31
C ALA A 127 -3.42 -5.82 -2.17
N ARG A 128 -3.52 -7.09 -1.77
CA ARG A 128 -3.02 -8.23 -2.53
C ARG A 128 -3.68 -8.35 -3.90
N THR A 129 -4.98 -8.14 -3.97
CA THR A 129 -5.75 -8.18 -5.22
C THR A 129 -5.35 -7.03 -6.14
N LEU A 130 -5.18 -5.82 -5.58
CA LEU A 130 -4.73 -4.64 -6.31
C LEU A 130 -3.36 -4.89 -6.95
N CYS A 131 -2.36 -5.28 -6.16
CA CYS A 131 -1.01 -5.55 -6.66
C CYS A 131 -1.02 -6.61 -7.78
N ARG A 132 -1.73 -7.71 -7.57
CA ARG A 132 -1.85 -8.77 -8.58
C ARG A 132 -2.52 -8.27 -9.87
N THR A 133 -3.55 -7.44 -9.75
CA THR A 133 -4.24 -6.88 -10.93
C THR A 133 -3.35 -5.92 -11.68
N LEU A 134 -2.66 -5.01 -10.99
CA LEU A 134 -1.72 -4.08 -11.60
C LEU A 134 -0.58 -4.82 -12.32
N ASN A 135 0.00 -5.84 -11.69
CA ASN A 135 1.04 -6.67 -12.31
C ASN A 135 0.52 -7.38 -13.59
N ARG A 136 -0.71 -7.91 -13.58
CA ARG A 136 -1.33 -8.52 -14.77
C ARG A 136 -1.57 -7.52 -15.88
N LEU A 137 -1.83 -6.27 -15.55
CA LEU A 137 -1.98 -5.16 -16.51
C LEU A 137 -0.63 -4.63 -17.02
N GLY A 138 0.49 -5.16 -16.52
CA GLY A 138 1.84 -4.74 -16.91
C GLY A 138 2.31 -3.44 -16.26
N TYR A 139 1.68 -3.01 -15.18
CA TYR A 139 2.09 -1.84 -14.42
C TYR A 139 3.28 -2.16 -13.53
N GLN A 140 4.20 -1.21 -13.42
CA GLN A 140 5.27 -1.28 -12.43
C GLN A 140 4.75 -0.74 -11.09
N ILE A 141 5.01 -1.46 -10.01
CA ILE A 141 4.62 -1.05 -8.66
C ILE A 141 5.89 -0.69 -7.88
N VAL A 142 5.91 0.48 -7.28
CA VAL A 142 6.98 0.94 -6.41
C VAL A 142 6.41 1.33 -5.06
N LEU A 143 7.01 0.85 -3.99
CA LEU A 143 6.68 1.27 -2.62
C LEU A 143 7.66 2.35 -2.17
N VAL A 144 7.12 3.41 -1.57
CA VAL A 144 7.89 4.50 -0.94
C VAL A 144 7.35 4.66 0.47
N SER A 145 8.20 4.49 1.48
CA SER A 145 7.77 4.49 2.87
C SER A 145 8.76 5.17 3.79
N GLY A 146 8.24 5.77 4.85
CA GLY A 146 9.01 6.19 6.02
C GLY A 146 9.46 5.04 6.93
N GLY A 147 8.93 3.81 6.72
CA GLY A 147 9.27 2.61 7.46
C GLY A 147 10.63 2.01 7.06
N PHE A 148 10.78 0.67 7.22
CA PHE A 148 12.09 0.01 7.13
C PHE A 148 12.11 -1.11 6.10
N THR A 149 13.13 -1.09 5.20
CA THR A 149 13.37 -2.11 4.17
C THR A 149 13.44 -3.52 4.76
N ASN A 150 14.04 -3.65 5.95
CA ASN A 150 14.16 -4.92 6.69
C ASN A 150 12.81 -5.64 6.88
N VAL A 151 11.73 -4.90 6.99
CA VAL A 151 10.36 -5.42 7.18
C VAL A 151 9.58 -5.42 5.85
N ILE A 152 9.71 -4.35 5.07
CA ILE A 152 8.87 -4.09 3.89
C ILE A 152 9.27 -4.96 2.68
N GLU A 153 10.58 -5.18 2.44
CA GLU A 153 11.02 -5.91 1.24
C GLU A 153 10.49 -7.34 1.10
N PRO A 154 10.38 -8.15 2.17
CA PRO A 154 9.78 -9.48 2.06
C PRO A 154 8.32 -9.42 1.62
N ILE A 155 7.53 -8.48 2.17
CA ILE A 155 6.14 -8.25 1.81
C ILE A 155 6.04 -7.78 0.36
N ALA A 156 6.89 -6.86 -0.06
CA ALA A 156 6.97 -6.36 -1.43
C ALA A 156 7.25 -7.48 -2.44
N ARG A 157 8.18 -8.38 -2.12
CA ARG A 157 8.47 -9.56 -2.96
C ARG A 157 7.27 -10.48 -3.11
N GLU A 158 6.55 -10.75 -2.02
CA GLU A 158 5.35 -11.58 -2.04
C GLU A 158 4.23 -10.96 -2.92
N LEU A 159 4.12 -9.64 -2.92
CA LEU A 159 3.13 -8.91 -3.71
C LEU A 159 3.54 -8.65 -5.17
N GLY A 160 4.76 -9.02 -5.56
CA GLY A 160 5.29 -8.78 -6.90
C GLY A 160 5.61 -7.31 -7.18
N VAL A 161 6.00 -6.57 -6.15
CA VAL A 161 6.41 -5.16 -6.25
C VAL A 161 7.76 -5.06 -6.97
N SER A 162 7.90 -4.08 -7.86
CA SER A 162 9.08 -3.91 -8.71
C SER A 162 10.26 -3.27 -7.97
N ALA A 163 10.00 -2.37 -7.02
CA ALA A 163 11.02 -1.72 -6.22
C ALA A 163 10.46 -1.17 -4.90
N VAL A 164 11.35 -1.05 -3.90
CA VAL A 164 11.07 -0.43 -2.60
C VAL A 164 12.06 0.71 -2.36
N ARG A 165 11.58 1.80 -1.79
CA ARG A 165 12.37 2.91 -1.25
C ARG A 165 11.89 3.19 0.16
N ALA A 166 12.73 2.86 1.14
CA ALA A 166 12.46 3.04 2.57
C ALA A 166 13.77 3.23 3.33
N ASN A 167 13.70 3.53 4.62
CA ASN A 167 14.89 3.55 5.47
C ASN A 167 15.39 2.12 5.73
N THR A 168 16.60 2.00 6.23
CA THR A 168 17.17 0.69 6.59
C THR A 168 17.60 0.74 8.06
N LEU A 169 17.15 -0.23 8.85
CA LEU A 169 17.68 -0.42 10.21
C LEU A 169 19.03 -1.11 10.11
N GLU A 170 20.01 -0.52 10.78
CA GLU A 170 21.30 -1.16 11.00
C GLU A 170 21.15 -2.21 12.10
N VAL A 171 21.58 -3.43 11.80
CA VAL A 171 21.56 -4.56 12.73
C VAL A 171 23.02 -4.90 13.05
N ILE A 172 23.40 -4.75 14.32
CA ILE A 172 24.77 -4.93 14.80
C ILE A 172 24.87 -6.25 15.60
#